data_27d0b5ffa9d9ae6b8d6532ad7d5c1988
#
_entry.id   27d0b5ffa9d9ae6b8d6532ad7d5c1988
#
_cell.length_a   1.000
_cell.length_b   1.000
_cell.length_c   1.000
_cell.angle_alpha   90.00
_cell.angle_beta   90.00
_cell.angle_gamma   90.00
#
_symmetry.space_group_name_H-M   'P 1'
#
loop_
_entity.id
_entity.type
_entity.pdbx_description
1 polymer ?
#
loop_
_entity_poly.entity_id
_entity_poly.type
_entity_poly.pdbx_seq_one_letter_code
_entity_poly.pdbx_strand_id
1 'polypeptide(L)'
;MKQAREVALDALTACERQGAWSDGYLKKAIGGAKLDGRDAALATRLCFGVLQNRMLLDFYLSKLCATPLHKLEASIRNLLRLGAYQLLYLNRVPDHAAVSEAVSLARKKAKNPRAAGLVNGVLRSLIRQREAPEPPADLSTRYSHPQWLVDSFVARLGREEAEALLAADNGEPPTCAQVNTLKISAEEMAAMLTAEGVAVEPHPWLPDCLFLNGTGSLEHLEAFQKGYFYIQDAAAHLAVLAAAPQPGWRVLDACAAPGGKSFAAAIAMENRGSVTSCDIHPHKLRLIEAGCQRLGLDIIHANLLDGKERKAKLLNSFDLVIADVPCSGLGIIRKKPDIRYKDPKPLENLPRVQAAILDNVADYVRPGGVLLYATCTLLGRENEGVVRAFLDKRRDFTLDGFQVSGPFLDTDTGMLTCWPHRHGTDGFFFARLRRKDDGNL
;
A
#
# COMPACT_ATOMS: atom_id res chain seq x y z
N MET A 1 0.65 1.34 31.89
CA MET A 1 0.73 0.92 30.47
C MET A 1 0.13 2.02 29.61
N LYS A 2 0.61 2.22 28.39
CA LYS A 2 -0.03 3.15 27.43
C LYS A 2 -1.31 2.51 26.90
N GLN A 3 -2.37 3.31 26.76
CA GLN A 3 -3.63 2.87 26.18
C GLN A 3 -3.66 3.11 24.66
N ALA A 4 -4.60 2.52 23.94
CA ALA A 4 -4.75 2.63 22.49
C ALA A 4 -4.70 4.07 21.97
N ARG A 5 -5.42 4.99 22.62
CA ARG A 5 -5.47 6.41 22.24
C ARG A 5 -4.14 7.13 22.43
N GLU A 6 -3.38 6.78 23.46
CA GLU A 6 -2.04 7.33 23.69
C GLU A 6 -1.04 6.83 22.63
N VAL A 7 -1.12 5.57 22.27
CA VAL A 7 -0.29 4.99 21.19
C VAL A 7 -0.60 5.65 19.85
N ALA A 8 -1.87 5.86 19.52
CA ALA A 8 -2.28 6.57 18.30
C ALA A 8 -1.78 8.02 18.29
N LEU A 9 -1.90 8.75 19.42
CA LEU A 9 -1.41 10.11 19.58
C LEU A 9 0.11 10.21 19.37
N ASP A 10 0.86 9.30 19.97
CA ASP A 10 2.32 9.28 19.84
C ASP A 10 2.73 9.00 18.38
N ALA A 11 2.03 8.07 17.68
CA ALA A 11 2.25 7.78 16.28
C ALA A 11 1.97 8.99 15.37
N LEU A 12 0.81 9.63 15.51
CA LEU A 12 0.46 10.85 14.77
C LEU A 12 1.47 11.99 14.99
N THR A 13 1.92 12.14 16.23
CA THR A 13 2.89 13.17 16.58
C THR A 13 4.28 12.88 16.00
N ALA A 14 4.68 11.61 15.94
CA ALA A 14 5.93 11.19 15.29
C ALA A 14 5.87 11.37 13.77
N CYS A 15 4.76 11.02 13.12
CA CYS A 15 4.54 11.26 11.69
C CYS A 15 4.67 12.76 11.34
N GLU A 16 4.06 13.62 12.16
CA GLU A 16 4.08 15.06 11.91
C GLU A 16 5.44 15.72 12.18
N ARG A 17 6.13 15.34 13.26
CA ARG A 17 7.38 16.00 13.69
C ARG A 17 8.63 15.40 13.07
N GLN A 18 8.64 14.10 12.83
CA GLN A 18 9.83 13.33 12.46
C GLN A 18 9.73 12.74 11.05
N GLY A 19 8.59 12.94 10.36
CA GLY A 19 8.33 12.30 9.07
C GLY A 19 8.27 10.77 9.16
N ALA A 20 8.02 10.21 10.35
CA ALA A 20 7.95 8.77 10.55
C ALA A 20 6.86 8.13 9.67
N TRP A 21 7.08 6.90 9.25
CA TRP A 21 6.06 6.10 8.60
C TRP A 21 5.07 5.56 9.63
N SER A 22 3.78 5.80 9.40
CA SER A 22 2.72 5.50 10.36
C SER A 22 2.62 4.01 10.69
N ASP A 23 2.69 3.14 9.69
CA ASP A 23 2.62 1.69 9.83
C ASP A 23 3.77 1.12 10.68
N GLY A 24 5.00 1.47 10.35
CA GLY A 24 6.20 1.01 11.06
C GLY A 24 6.26 1.51 12.50
N TYR A 25 5.96 2.81 12.72
CA TYR A 25 5.92 3.37 14.06
C TYR A 25 4.82 2.74 14.92
N LEU A 26 3.62 2.60 14.35
CA LEU A 26 2.45 2.07 15.05
C LEU A 26 2.66 0.61 15.46
N LYS A 27 3.16 -0.25 14.55
CA LYS A 27 3.50 -1.64 14.85
C LYS A 27 4.47 -1.75 16.03
N LYS A 28 5.55 -0.95 16.03
CA LYS A 28 6.53 -0.91 17.12
C LYS A 28 5.91 -0.41 18.44
N ALA A 29 5.06 0.64 18.37
CA ALA A 29 4.45 1.23 19.55
C ALA A 29 3.40 0.30 20.19
N ILE A 30 2.59 -0.40 19.38
CA ILE A 30 1.62 -1.42 19.82
C ILE A 30 2.36 -2.57 20.55
N GLY A 31 3.40 -3.13 19.93
CA GLY A 31 4.19 -4.19 20.53
C GLY A 31 4.88 -3.75 21.83
N GLY A 32 5.46 -2.54 21.86
CA GLY A 32 6.10 -1.98 23.05
C GLY A 32 5.11 -1.67 24.20
N ALA A 33 3.87 -1.31 23.87
CA ALA A 33 2.82 -1.09 24.86
C ALA A 33 2.11 -2.38 25.30
N LYS A 34 2.35 -3.50 24.61
CA LYS A 34 1.70 -4.80 24.84
C LYS A 34 0.17 -4.68 24.83
N LEU A 35 -0.37 -3.95 23.83
CA LEU A 35 -1.80 -3.82 23.66
C LEU A 35 -2.40 -5.18 23.26
N ASP A 36 -3.61 -5.47 23.79
CA ASP A 36 -4.38 -6.59 23.27
C ASP A 36 -4.91 -6.35 21.86
N GLY A 37 -5.52 -7.36 21.24
CA GLY A 37 -5.98 -7.28 19.86
C GLY A 37 -7.02 -6.16 19.62
N ARG A 38 -7.90 -5.88 20.59
CA ARG A 38 -8.94 -4.85 20.48
C ARG A 38 -8.33 -3.46 20.58
N ASP A 39 -7.45 -3.26 21.53
CA ASP A 39 -6.75 -1.99 21.73
C ASP A 39 -5.77 -1.70 20.59
N ALA A 40 -5.10 -2.73 20.05
CA ALA A 40 -4.25 -2.60 18.86
C ALA A 40 -5.06 -2.17 17.62
N ALA A 41 -6.21 -2.80 17.39
CA ALA A 41 -7.12 -2.43 16.31
C ALA A 41 -7.66 -1.00 16.47
N LEU A 42 -8.03 -0.61 17.70
CA LEU A 42 -8.47 0.76 17.99
C LEU A 42 -7.35 1.77 17.75
N ALA A 43 -6.13 1.51 18.21
CA ALA A 43 -4.98 2.40 18.00
C ALA A 43 -4.71 2.59 16.50
N THR A 44 -4.77 1.51 15.73
CA THR A 44 -4.59 1.52 14.27
C THR A 44 -5.70 2.33 13.59
N ARG A 45 -6.96 2.07 13.91
CA ARG A 45 -8.11 2.78 13.35
C ARG A 45 -8.08 4.27 13.67
N LEU A 46 -7.70 4.65 14.89
CA LEU A 46 -7.56 6.04 15.30
C LEU A 46 -6.44 6.76 14.54
N CYS A 47 -5.27 6.14 14.43
CA CYS A 47 -4.12 6.73 13.74
C CYS A 47 -4.40 6.91 12.24
N PHE A 48 -4.83 5.84 11.56
CA PHE A 48 -5.09 5.89 10.12
C PHE A 48 -6.30 6.74 9.77
N GLY A 49 -7.38 6.66 10.57
CA GLY A 49 -8.57 7.48 10.34
C GLY A 49 -8.32 8.98 10.48
N VAL A 50 -7.47 9.38 11.44
CA VAL A 50 -7.02 10.79 11.54
C VAL A 50 -6.19 11.19 10.33
N LEU A 51 -5.26 10.34 9.87
CA LEU A 51 -4.44 10.63 8.69
C LEU A 51 -5.29 10.72 7.42
N GLN A 52 -6.23 9.80 7.24
CA GLN A 52 -7.15 9.80 6.10
C GLN A 52 -8.02 11.06 6.05
N ASN A 53 -8.40 11.62 7.19
CA ASN A 53 -9.34 12.74 7.30
C ASN A 53 -8.68 14.04 7.82
N ARG A 54 -7.35 14.14 7.84
CA ARG A 54 -6.62 15.19 8.53
C ARG A 54 -7.05 16.60 8.12
N MET A 55 -7.15 16.88 6.83
CA MET A 55 -7.47 18.22 6.33
C MET A 55 -8.95 18.56 6.59
N LEU A 56 -9.84 17.57 6.46
CA LEU A 56 -11.26 17.72 6.77
C LEU A 56 -11.49 17.95 8.28
N LEU A 57 -10.79 17.21 9.13
CA LEU A 57 -10.82 17.41 10.58
C LEU A 57 -10.30 18.81 10.94
N ASP A 58 -9.20 19.24 10.32
CA ASP A 58 -8.64 20.58 10.53
C ASP A 58 -9.61 21.69 10.08
N PHE A 59 -10.34 21.47 8.98
CA PHE A 59 -11.36 22.40 8.52
C PHE A 59 -12.48 22.60 9.56
N TYR A 60 -13.02 21.52 10.13
CA TYR A 60 -14.04 21.63 11.18
C TYR A 60 -13.48 22.22 12.48
N LEU A 61 -12.32 21.77 12.92
CA LEU A 61 -11.69 22.24 14.14
C LEU A 61 -11.30 23.72 14.07
N SER A 62 -10.88 24.21 12.89
CA SER A 62 -10.51 25.62 12.71
C SER A 62 -11.66 26.59 12.92
N LYS A 63 -12.90 26.16 12.65
CA LYS A 63 -14.12 26.97 12.91
C LYS A 63 -14.46 27.08 14.40
N LEU A 64 -13.95 26.17 15.23
CA LEU A 64 -14.28 26.04 16.65
C LEU A 64 -13.13 26.46 17.55
N CYS A 65 -11.93 26.58 17.04
CA CYS A 65 -10.74 26.91 17.82
C CYS A 65 -10.35 28.37 17.62
N ALA A 66 -10.37 29.16 18.69
CA ALA A 66 -9.96 30.58 18.64
C ALA A 66 -8.46 30.73 18.30
N THR A 67 -7.63 29.77 18.69
CA THR A 67 -6.21 29.75 18.34
C THR A 67 -6.01 28.96 17.03
N PRO A 68 -5.36 29.53 16.01
CA PRO A 68 -5.05 28.80 14.77
C PRO A 68 -4.36 27.47 15.04
N LEU A 69 -4.82 26.37 14.40
CA LEU A 69 -4.35 25.02 14.69
C LEU A 69 -2.82 24.86 14.52
N HIS A 70 -2.22 25.56 13.55
CA HIS A 70 -0.78 25.50 13.31
C HIS A 70 0.06 26.11 14.45
N LYS A 71 -0.53 26.96 15.29
CA LYS A 71 0.12 27.56 16.47
C LYS A 71 0.02 26.69 17.72
N LEU A 72 -0.83 25.65 17.70
CA LEU A 72 -0.94 24.70 18.80
C LEU A 72 0.25 23.74 18.82
N GLU A 73 0.60 23.26 20.02
CA GLU A 73 1.52 22.12 20.14
C GLU A 73 1.04 20.94 19.29
N ALA A 74 1.96 20.26 18.58
CA ALA A 74 1.59 19.14 17.71
C ALA A 74 0.82 18.02 18.45
N SER A 75 1.18 17.76 19.72
CA SER A 75 0.45 16.82 20.57
C SER A 75 -1.00 17.25 20.80
N ILE A 76 -1.25 18.53 21.05
CA ILE A 76 -2.60 19.07 21.31
C ILE A 76 -3.41 19.12 20.00
N ARG A 77 -2.81 19.56 18.91
CA ARG A 77 -3.43 19.52 17.58
C ARG A 77 -3.87 18.11 17.18
N ASN A 78 -2.98 17.12 17.34
CA ASN A 78 -3.31 15.73 17.05
C ASN A 78 -4.33 15.15 18.02
N LEU A 79 -4.35 15.61 19.25
CA LEU A 79 -5.36 15.22 20.24
C LEU A 79 -6.75 15.75 19.89
N LEU A 80 -6.85 16.98 19.40
CA LEU A 80 -8.09 17.53 18.85
C LEU A 80 -8.57 16.75 17.64
N ARG A 81 -7.67 16.41 16.70
CA ARG A 81 -7.98 15.56 15.55
C ARG A 81 -8.49 14.17 15.98
N LEU A 82 -7.83 13.54 16.94
CA LEU A 82 -8.24 12.25 17.50
C LEU A 82 -9.63 12.30 18.15
N GLY A 83 -9.89 13.34 18.94
CA GLY A 83 -11.21 13.59 19.55
C GLY A 83 -12.27 13.78 18.47
N ALA A 84 -12.01 14.68 17.50
CA ALA A 84 -12.93 14.95 16.40
C ALA A 84 -13.22 13.73 15.55
N TYR A 85 -12.19 12.93 15.21
CA TYR A 85 -12.37 11.69 14.48
C TYR A 85 -13.28 10.69 15.22
N GLN A 86 -13.09 10.52 16.53
CA GLN A 86 -13.96 9.66 17.33
C GLN A 86 -15.40 10.13 17.33
N LEU A 87 -15.63 11.45 17.51
CA LEU A 87 -16.95 12.05 17.54
C LEU A 87 -17.71 11.99 16.21
N LEU A 88 -16.98 12.09 15.08
CA LEU A 88 -17.59 12.16 13.74
C LEU A 88 -17.71 10.81 13.05
N TYR A 89 -16.83 9.84 13.35
CA TYR A 89 -16.71 8.60 12.57
C TYR A 89 -16.83 7.31 13.39
N LEU A 90 -16.81 7.36 14.75
CA LEU A 90 -16.87 6.15 15.57
C LEU A 90 -18.18 6.06 16.37
N ASN A 91 -19.22 5.51 15.76
CA ASN A 91 -20.57 5.40 16.38
C ASN A 91 -20.60 4.55 17.67
N ARG A 92 -19.59 3.68 17.90
CA ARG A 92 -19.51 2.83 19.10
C ARG A 92 -18.77 3.48 20.26
N VAL A 93 -18.21 4.68 20.08
CA VAL A 93 -17.51 5.42 21.13
C VAL A 93 -18.46 6.49 21.68
N PRO A 94 -18.86 6.41 22.96
CA PRO A 94 -19.71 7.46 23.56
C PRO A 94 -18.98 8.81 23.55
N ASP A 95 -19.71 9.88 23.24
CA ASP A 95 -19.17 11.25 23.17
C ASP A 95 -18.43 11.66 24.44
N HIS A 96 -19.01 11.36 25.63
CA HIS A 96 -18.39 11.67 26.90
C HIS A 96 -17.05 10.95 27.09
N ALA A 97 -16.91 9.71 26.60
CA ALA A 97 -15.69 8.95 26.69
C ALA A 97 -14.61 9.54 25.77
N ALA A 98 -14.95 9.89 24.52
CA ALA A 98 -14.02 10.55 23.59
C ALA A 98 -13.46 11.86 24.17
N VAL A 99 -14.34 12.70 24.77
CA VAL A 99 -13.93 13.99 25.36
C VAL A 99 -13.10 13.76 26.64
N SER A 100 -13.55 12.92 27.57
CA SER A 100 -12.86 12.73 28.86
C SER A 100 -11.44 12.16 28.68
N GLU A 101 -11.28 11.18 27.78
CA GLU A 101 -9.98 10.61 27.46
C GLU A 101 -9.06 11.64 26.78
N ALA A 102 -9.59 12.44 25.85
CA ALA A 102 -8.82 13.50 25.21
C ALA A 102 -8.34 14.55 26.24
N VAL A 103 -9.21 14.95 27.17
CA VAL A 103 -8.85 15.89 28.26
C VAL A 103 -7.80 15.29 29.20
N SER A 104 -7.92 14.00 29.55
CA SER A 104 -6.94 13.28 30.37
C SER A 104 -5.56 13.26 29.70
N LEU A 105 -5.52 12.91 28.40
CA LEU A 105 -4.28 12.92 27.63
C LEU A 105 -3.69 14.33 27.46
N ALA A 106 -4.53 15.37 27.32
CA ALA A 106 -4.07 16.75 27.29
C ALA A 106 -3.34 17.14 28.59
N ARG A 107 -3.89 16.78 29.76
CA ARG A 107 -3.23 17.01 31.05
C ARG A 107 -1.87 16.31 31.14
N LYS A 108 -1.75 15.12 30.56
CA LYS A 108 -0.52 14.31 30.59
C LYS A 108 0.56 14.78 29.62
N LYS A 109 0.16 15.27 28.43
CA LYS A 109 1.08 15.48 27.29
C LYS A 109 1.36 16.96 26.98
N ALA A 110 0.49 17.88 27.42
CA ALA A 110 0.66 19.30 27.13
C ALA A 110 1.70 19.94 28.06
N LYS A 111 2.48 20.85 27.50
CA LYS A 111 3.35 21.74 28.30
C LYS A 111 2.53 22.84 29.00
N ASN A 112 1.44 23.30 28.37
CA ASN A 112 0.57 24.31 28.90
C ASN A 112 -0.62 23.69 29.65
N PRO A 113 -0.80 23.95 30.96
CA PRO A 113 -1.93 23.44 31.76
C PRO A 113 -3.32 23.83 31.22
N ARG A 114 -3.42 24.96 30.49
CA ARG A 114 -4.69 25.43 29.90
C ARG A 114 -5.14 24.56 28.69
N ALA A 115 -4.27 23.76 28.15
CA ALA A 115 -4.58 22.92 26.98
C ALA A 115 -5.75 21.95 27.22
N ALA A 116 -5.88 21.43 28.44
CA ALA A 116 -7.00 20.52 28.78
C ALA A 116 -8.36 21.25 28.69
N GLY A 117 -8.43 22.53 29.13
CA GLY A 117 -9.62 23.36 28.99
C GLY A 117 -9.94 23.64 27.51
N LEU A 118 -8.92 23.96 26.69
CA LEU A 118 -9.07 24.16 25.26
C LEU A 118 -9.66 22.91 24.59
N VAL A 119 -9.06 21.75 24.83
CA VAL A 119 -9.50 20.47 24.23
C VAL A 119 -10.95 20.18 24.61
N ASN A 120 -11.31 20.31 25.88
CA ASN A 120 -12.69 20.12 26.34
C ASN A 120 -13.67 21.11 25.66
N GLY A 121 -13.34 22.38 25.60
CA GLY A 121 -14.18 23.42 24.99
C GLY A 121 -14.43 23.17 23.50
N VAL A 122 -13.36 22.89 22.73
CA VAL A 122 -13.45 22.67 21.30
C VAL A 122 -14.25 21.38 20.97
N LEU A 123 -13.96 20.26 21.64
CA LEU A 123 -14.66 19.00 21.37
C LEU A 123 -16.13 19.05 21.78
N ARG A 124 -16.49 19.73 22.91
CA ARG A 124 -17.89 19.94 23.26
C ARG A 124 -18.61 20.85 22.26
N SER A 125 -17.92 21.84 21.69
CA SER A 125 -18.49 22.69 20.64
C SER A 125 -18.73 21.89 19.36
N LEU A 126 -17.83 20.96 19.02
CA LEU A 126 -18.03 20.05 17.89
C LEU A 126 -19.27 19.18 18.07
N ILE A 127 -19.50 18.62 19.27
CA ILE A 127 -20.70 17.81 19.58
C ILE A 127 -21.98 18.63 19.33
N ARG A 128 -22.03 19.90 19.79
CA ARG A 128 -23.21 20.73 19.58
C ARG A 128 -23.50 21.13 18.15
N GLN A 129 -22.48 21.08 17.26
CA GLN A 129 -22.59 21.47 15.86
C GLN A 129 -22.53 20.26 14.90
N ARG A 130 -22.49 19.02 15.44
CA ARG A 130 -22.27 17.78 14.64
C ARG A 130 -23.38 17.49 13.65
N GLU A 131 -24.62 17.95 13.88
CA GLU A 131 -25.79 17.56 13.09
C GLU A 131 -25.81 18.15 11.67
N ALA A 132 -25.02 19.16 11.37
CA ALA A 132 -24.90 19.71 10.01
C ALA A 132 -23.56 20.44 9.74
N PRO A 133 -22.41 19.78 9.80
CA PRO A 133 -21.21 20.40 9.28
C PRO A 133 -21.28 20.36 7.74
N GLU A 134 -21.50 21.52 7.10
CA GLU A 134 -21.37 21.61 5.64
C GLU A 134 -19.98 21.14 5.21
N PRO A 135 -19.90 20.13 4.34
CA PRO A 135 -18.60 19.68 3.84
C PRO A 135 -17.96 20.79 2.99
N PRO A 136 -16.62 20.89 2.98
CA PRO A 136 -15.94 21.86 2.13
C PRO A 136 -16.24 21.61 0.65
N ALA A 137 -16.33 22.68 -0.14
CA ALA A 137 -16.61 22.59 -1.59
C ALA A 137 -15.40 22.08 -2.39
N ASP A 138 -14.19 22.31 -1.89
CA ASP A 138 -12.96 21.89 -2.56
C ASP A 138 -12.64 20.42 -2.27
N LEU A 139 -12.18 19.70 -3.31
CA LEU A 139 -11.87 18.27 -3.23
C LEU A 139 -10.68 17.98 -2.29
N SER A 140 -9.70 18.88 -2.25
CA SER A 140 -8.50 18.73 -1.42
C SER A 140 -8.84 18.60 0.06
N THR A 141 -9.63 19.54 0.58
CA THR A 141 -10.07 19.54 1.98
C THR A 141 -11.08 18.43 2.24
N ARG A 142 -12.07 18.25 1.34
CA ARG A 142 -13.14 17.25 1.47
C ARG A 142 -12.59 15.83 1.63
N TYR A 143 -11.64 15.46 0.79
CA TYR A 143 -11.04 14.12 0.78
C TYR A 143 -9.67 14.05 1.45
N SER A 144 -9.19 15.16 2.04
CA SER A 144 -7.90 15.23 2.75
C SER A 144 -6.69 14.82 1.90
N HIS A 145 -6.65 15.29 0.65
CA HIS A 145 -5.51 15.12 -0.23
C HIS A 145 -4.86 16.48 -0.54
N PRO A 146 -3.52 16.62 -0.51
CA PRO A 146 -2.84 17.85 -0.90
C PRO A 146 -3.25 18.32 -2.29
N GLN A 147 -3.36 19.64 -2.48
CA GLN A 147 -3.87 20.21 -3.73
C GLN A 147 -3.11 19.73 -4.97
N TRP A 148 -1.77 19.67 -4.91
CA TRP A 148 -0.95 19.19 -6.03
C TRP A 148 -1.31 17.77 -6.49
N LEU A 149 -1.73 16.91 -5.55
CA LEU A 149 -2.13 15.53 -5.85
C LEU A 149 -3.53 15.50 -6.48
N VAL A 150 -4.45 16.29 -5.95
CA VAL A 150 -5.78 16.48 -6.55
C VAL A 150 -5.66 17.00 -7.98
N ASP A 151 -4.84 18.04 -8.21
CA ASP A 151 -4.62 18.62 -9.54
C ASP A 151 -4.04 17.57 -10.51
N SER A 152 -3.09 16.73 -10.04
CA SER A 152 -2.52 15.65 -10.84
C SER A 152 -3.57 14.60 -11.25
N PHE A 153 -4.46 14.22 -10.32
CA PHE A 153 -5.52 13.25 -10.62
C PHE A 153 -6.61 13.86 -11.52
N VAL A 154 -6.99 15.12 -11.28
CA VAL A 154 -7.96 15.81 -12.14
C VAL A 154 -7.43 15.99 -13.58
N ALA A 155 -6.16 16.34 -13.74
CA ALA A 155 -5.53 16.45 -15.04
C ALA A 155 -5.48 15.11 -15.81
N ARG A 156 -5.37 13.98 -15.09
CA ARG A 156 -5.29 12.64 -15.69
C ARG A 156 -6.66 12.02 -15.99
N LEU A 157 -7.64 12.21 -15.12
CA LEU A 157 -8.91 11.49 -15.13
C LEU A 157 -10.14 12.36 -15.43
N GLY A 158 -9.99 13.69 -15.33
CA GLY A 158 -11.12 14.59 -15.22
C GLY A 158 -11.66 14.67 -13.79
N ARG A 159 -12.51 15.65 -13.52
CA ARG A 159 -12.96 15.96 -12.14
C ARG A 159 -13.76 14.85 -11.49
N GLU A 160 -14.71 14.26 -12.19
CA GLU A 160 -15.65 13.26 -11.67
C GLU A 160 -14.90 11.97 -11.23
N GLU A 161 -14.09 11.42 -12.12
CA GLU A 161 -13.31 10.22 -11.86
C GLU A 161 -12.21 10.46 -10.79
N ALA A 162 -11.63 11.67 -10.77
CA ALA A 162 -10.68 12.03 -9.73
C ALA A 162 -11.37 12.10 -8.36
N GLU A 163 -12.59 12.62 -8.27
CA GLU A 163 -13.37 12.64 -7.03
C GLU A 163 -13.69 11.22 -6.54
N ALA A 164 -14.08 10.32 -7.45
CA ALA A 164 -14.31 8.91 -7.13
C ALA A 164 -13.03 8.22 -6.62
N LEU A 165 -11.87 8.51 -7.22
CA LEU A 165 -10.58 8.01 -6.75
C LEU A 165 -10.24 8.51 -5.35
N LEU A 166 -10.37 9.82 -5.09
CA LEU A 166 -10.10 10.42 -3.79
C LEU A 166 -11.00 9.84 -2.68
N ALA A 167 -12.26 9.54 -3.01
CA ALA A 167 -13.19 8.86 -2.12
C ALA A 167 -12.75 7.41 -1.83
N ALA A 168 -12.35 6.67 -2.88
CA ALA A 168 -11.86 5.29 -2.75
C ALA A 168 -10.57 5.20 -1.91
N ASP A 169 -9.67 6.20 -2.02
CA ASP A 169 -8.44 6.29 -1.22
C ASP A 169 -8.70 6.49 0.28
N ASN A 170 -9.90 6.90 0.65
CA ASN A 170 -10.35 7.02 2.04
C ASN A 170 -11.17 5.82 2.53
N GLY A 171 -11.41 4.84 1.65
CA GLY A 171 -12.07 3.59 2.02
C GLY A 171 -11.18 2.64 2.83
N GLU A 172 -11.80 1.63 3.44
CA GLU A 172 -11.07 0.52 4.07
C GLU A 172 -10.45 -0.38 2.99
N PRO A 173 -9.13 -0.63 3.02
CA PRO A 173 -8.52 -1.53 2.07
C PRO A 173 -8.90 -2.98 2.39
N PRO A 174 -9.29 -3.81 1.40
CA PRO A 174 -9.50 -5.22 1.64
C PRO A 174 -8.17 -5.92 1.97
N THR A 175 -8.23 -6.97 2.81
CA THR A 175 -7.12 -7.89 2.99
C THR A 175 -7.22 -8.98 1.94
N CYS A 176 -6.35 -8.96 0.92
CA CYS A 176 -6.34 -9.95 -0.15
C CYS A 176 -5.38 -11.08 0.20
N ALA A 177 -5.88 -12.29 0.32
CA ALA A 177 -5.13 -13.52 0.47
C ALA A 177 -5.00 -14.22 -0.89
N GLN A 178 -3.76 -14.38 -1.35
CA GLN A 178 -3.46 -15.17 -2.55
C GLN A 178 -3.23 -16.63 -2.13
N VAL A 179 -4.02 -17.51 -2.67
CA VAL A 179 -3.98 -18.95 -2.35
C VAL A 179 -2.71 -19.58 -2.90
N ASN A 180 -2.04 -20.40 -2.11
CA ASN A 180 -0.98 -21.27 -2.58
C ASN A 180 -1.60 -22.54 -3.19
N THR A 181 -1.93 -22.46 -4.47
CA THR A 181 -2.61 -23.53 -5.22
C THR A 181 -1.79 -24.82 -5.34
N LEU A 182 -0.51 -24.80 -4.97
CA LEU A 182 0.32 -26.01 -4.86
C LEU A 182 -0.03 -26.87 -3.63
N LYS A 183 -0.75 -26.28 -2.66
CA LYS A 183 -1.04 -26.93 -1.37
C LYS A 183 -2.53 -27.13 -1.12
N ILE A 184 -3.39 -26.22 -1.60
CA ILE A 184 -4.83 -26.21 -1.26
C ILE A 184 -5.62 -25.47 -2.35
N SER A 185 -6.88 -25.80 -2.54
CA SER A 185 -7.80 -25.02 -3.36
C SER A 185 -8.35 -23.79 -2.62
N ALA A 186 -8.88 -22.83 -3.37
CA ALA A 186 -9.48 -21.63 -2.79
C ALA A 186 -10.72 -21.97 -1.94
N GLU A 187 -11.51 -22.95 -2.36
CA GLU A 187 -12.71 -23.42 -1.67
C GLU A 187 -12.36 -24.09 -0.34
N GLU A 188 -11.37 -24.97 -0.32
CA GLU A 188 -10.90 -25.66 0.90
C GLU A 188 -10.32 -24.66 1.89
N MET A 189 -9.51 -23.68 1.40
CA MET A 189 -8.95 -22.63 2.24
C MET A 189 -10.05 -21.72 2.82
N ALA A 190 -11.06 -21.36 2.02
CA ALA A 190 -12.20 -20.55 2.47
C ALA A 190 -12.98 -21.26 3.58
N ALA A 191 -13.24 -22.57 3.43
CA ALA A 191 -13.91 -23.37 4.44
C ALA A 191 -13.09 -23.43 5.75
N MET A 192 -11.78 -23.63 5.66
CA MET A 192 -10.88 -23.68 6.82
C MET A 192 -10.86 -22.34 7.56
N LEU A 193 -10.68 -21.22 6.87
CA LEU A 193 -10.68 -19.89 7.46
C LEU A 193 -12.03 -19.52 8.10
N THR A 194 -13.14 -19.92 7.46
CA THR A 194 -14.48 -19.72 8.01
C THR A 194 -14.68 -20.50 9.33
N ALA A 195 -14.15 -21.72 9.42
CA ALA A 195 -14.16 -22.50 10.65
C ALA A 195 -13.33 -21.85 11.77
N GLU A 196 -12.29 -21.08 11.43
CA GLU A 196 -11.50 -20.28 12.37
C GLU A 196 -12.16 -18.92 12.74
N GLY A 197 -13.38 -18.64 12.19
CA GLY A 197 -14.15 -17.43 12.48
C GLY A 197 -13.76 -16.21 11.62
N VAL A 198 -13.02 -16.40 10.55
CA VAL A 198 -12.70 -15.36 9.55
C VAL A 198 -13.84 -15.24 8.55
N ALA A 199 -14.32 -14.02 8.28
CA ALA A 199 -15.23 -13.78 7.18
C ALA A 199 -14.45 -13.77 5.86
N VAL A 200 -14.85 -14.64 4.93
CA VAL A 200 -14.17 -14.88 3.66
C VAL A 200 -15.11 -14.62 2.51
N GLU A 201 -14.64 -13.85 1.53
CA GLU A 201 -15.37 -13.58 0.29
C GLU A 201 -14.46 -13.87 -0.91
N PRO A 202 -14.89 -14.61 -1.95
CA PRO A 202 -14.12 -14.80 -3.16
C PRO A 202 -13.87 -13.46 -3.86
N HIS A 203 -12.68 -13.31 -4.45
CA HIS A 203 -12.41 -12.15 -5.29
C HIS A 203 -13.24 -12.25 -6.60
N PRO A 204 -13.89 -11.16 -7.07
CA PRO A 204 -14.86 -11.26 -8.15
C PRO A 204 -14.33 -11.72 -9.50
N TRP A 205 -13.02 -11.63 -9.74
CA TRP A 205 -12.39 -11.99 -11.02
C TRP A 205 -11.02 -12.67 -10.91
N LEU A 206 -10.52 -12.94 -9.70
CA LEU A 206 -9.31 -13.75 -9.47
C LEU A 206 -9.71 -15.00 -8.66
N PRO A 207 -9.76 -16.19 -9.29
CA PRO A 207 -10.29 -17.41 -8.65
C PRO A 207 -9.48 -17.83 -7.41
N ASP A 208 -8.17 -17.61 -7.44
CA ASP A 208 -7.25 -17.99 -6.36
C ASP A 208 -6.94 -16.82 -5.39
N CYS A 209 -7.84 -15.84 -5.32
CA CYS A 209 -7.75 -14.71 -4.39
C CYS A 209 -9.01 -14.62 -3.52
N LEU A 210 -8.83 -14.47 -2.22
CA LEU A 210 -9.90 -14.30 -1.25
C LEU A 210 -9.78 -12.98 -0.50
N PHE A 211 -10.88 -12.30 -0.27
CA PHE A 211 -10.97 -11.20 0.68
C PHE A 211 -11.20 -11.73 2.09
N LEU A 212 -10.40 -11.27 3.04
CA LEU A 212 -10.47 -11.68 4.43
C LEU A 212 -10.88 -10.51 5.32
N ASN A 213 -11.86 -10.72 6.21
CA ASN A 213 -12.28 -9.77 7.22
C ASN A 213 -12.29 -10.43 8.60
N GLY A 214 -11.90 -9.67 9.64
CA GLY A 214 -11.92 -10.17 11.00
C GLY A 214 -10.80 -11.17 11.33
N THR A 215 -9.69 -11.14 10.59
CA THR A 215 -8.57 -12.10 10.74
C THR A 215 -7.86 -12.04 12.08
N GLY A 216 -7.95 -10.92 12.82
CA GLY A 216 -7.05 -10.68 13.95
C GLY A 216 -5.58 -10.66 13.50
N SER A 217 -4.69 -11.33 14.24
CA SER A 217 -3.31 -11.55 13.79
C SER A 217 -3.24 -12.74 12.85
N LEU A 218 -2.83 -12.52 11.61
CA LEU A 218 -2.68 -13.57 10.59
C LEU A 218 -1.78 -14.71 11.04
N GLU A 219 -0.77 -14.40 11.86
CA GLU A 219 0.22 -15.36 12.35
C GLU A 219 -0.41 -16.45 13.27
N HIS A 220 -1.63 -16.21 13.78
CA HIS A 220 -2.36 -17.17 14.60
C HIS A 220 -3.27 -18.11 13.81
N LEU A 221 -3.56 -17.78 12.54
CA LEU A 221 -4.38 -18.62 11.67
C LEU A 221 -3.60 -19.87 11.23
N GLU A 222 -4.20 -21.05 11.39
CA GLU A 222 -3.60 -22.32 11.00
C GLU A 222 -3.30 -22.34 9.48
N ALA A 223 -4.22 -21.84 8.66
CA ALA A 223 -4.03 -21.71 7.21
C ALA A 223 -2.81 -20.88 6.86
N PHE A 224 -2.52 -19.78 7.60
CA PHE A 224 -1.32 -18.99 7.39
C PHE A 224 -0.05 -19.74 7.79
N GLN A 225 -0.05 -20.38 8.97
CA GLN A 225 1.10 -21.16 9.47
C GLN A 225 1.48 -22.30 8.53
N LYS A 226 0.48 -22.99 7.96
CA LYS A 226 0.67 -24.06 6.96
C LYS A 226 1.15 -23.57 5.60
N GLY A 227 1.18 -22.25 5.39
CA GLY A 227 1.58 -21.64 4.13
C GLY A 227 0.59 -21.86 2.99
N TYR A 228 -0.69 -21.88 3.31
CA TYR A 228 -1.78 -22.03 2.33
C TYR A 228 -2.07 -20.74 1.59
N PHE A 229 -1.64 -19.60 2.11
CA PHE A 229 -1.78 -18.31 1.46
C PHE A 229 -0.69 -17.32 1.86
N TYR A 230 -0.61 -16.24 1.10
CA TYR A 230 0.16 -15.05 1.45
C TYR A 230 -0.67 -13.79 1.16
N ILE A 231 -0.30 -12.66 1.78
CA ILE A 231 -1.02 -11.41 1.61
C ILE A 231 -0.38 -10.62 0.48
N GLN A 232 -1.16 -10.35 -0.57
CA GLN A 232 -0.77 -9.49 -1.68
C GLN A 232 -2.01 -8.88 -2.32
N ASP A 233 -1.94 -7.60 -2.67
CA ASP A 233 -3.02 -6.95 -3.41
C ASP A 233 -3.26 -7.61 -4.77
N ALA A 234 -4.53 -7.67 -5.16
CA ALA A 234 -4.95 -8.29 -6.41
C ALA A 234 -4.25 -7.69 -7.64
N ALA A 235 -4.02 -6.37 -7.68
CA ALA A 235 -3.33 -5.72 -8.80
C ALA A 235 -1.85 -6.11 -8.89
N ALA A 236 -1.15 -6.25 -7.75
CA ALA A 236 0.24 -6.68 -7.72
C ALA A 236 0.39 -8.16 -8.14
N HIS A 237 -0.58 -9.01 -7.78
CA HIS A 237 -0.67 -10.39 -8.22
C HIS A 237 -0.96 -10.48 -9.73
N LEU A 238 -1.94 -9.70 -10.20
CA LEU A 238 -2.32 -9.63 -11.61
C LEU A 238 -1.14 -9.30 -12.53
N ALA A 239 -0.23 -8.42 -12.10
CA ALA A 239 0.97 -8.07 -12.85
C ALA A 239 1.86 -9.30 -13.12
N VAL A 240 1.99 -10.23 -12.18
CA VAL A 240 2.74 -11.47 -12.36
C VAL A 240 2.00 -12.43 -13.28
N LEU A 241 0.67 -12.53 -13.15
CA LEU A 241 -0.15 -13.33 -14.07
C LEU A 241 -0.03 -12.81 -15.52
N ALA A 242 -0.01 -11.47 -15.71
CA ALA A 242 0.21 -10.85 -17.01
C ALA A 242 1.59 -11.19 -17.61
N ALA A 243 2.62 -11.35 -16.77
CA ALA A 243 3.95 -11.78 -17.23
C ALA A 243 3.98 -13.26 -17.64
N ALA A 244 2.99 -14.05 -17.20
CA ALA A 244 2.77 -15.47 -17.55
C ALA A 244 4.01 -16.36 -17.37
N PRO A 245 4.66 -16.40 -16.19
CA PRO A 245 5.81 -17.23 -15.95
C PRO A 245 5.48 -18.72 -16.16
N GLN A 246 6.40 -19.48 -16.80
CA GLN A 246 6.17 -20.87 -17.15
C GLN A 246 7.04 -21.80 -16.30
N PRO A 247 6.58 -23.03 -16.01
CA PRO A 247 7.40 -24.05 -15.37
C PRO A 247 8.73 -24.25 -16.08
N GLY A 248 9.82 -24.31 -15.32
CA GLY A 248 11.17 -24.45 -15.84
C GLY A 248 11.89 -23.13 -16.16
N TRP A 249 11.21 -21.99 -16.14
CA TRP A 249 11.83 -20.69 -16.42
C TRP A 249 12.82 -20.27 -15.33
N ARG A 250 13.74 -19.41 -15.73
CA ARG A 250 14.63 -18.66 -14.84
C ARG A 250 14.08 -17.24 -14.70
N VAL A 251 13.64 -16.89 -13.51
CA VAL A 251 13.03 -15.58 -13.20
C VAL A 251 13.95 -14.77 -12.30
N LEU A 252 14.11 -13.49 -12.59
CA LEU A 252 14.73 -12.50 -11.70
C LEU A 252 13.64 -11.53 -11.20
N ASP A 253 13.49 -11.39 -9.89
CA ASP A 253 12.73 -10.30 -9.25
C ASP A 253 13.74 -9.32 -8.65
N ALA A 254 13.95 -8.19 -9.31
CA ALA A 254 15.06 -7.28 -9.05
C ALA A 254 14.88 -6.39 -7.80
N CYS A 255 13.62 -6.20 -7.33
CA CYS A 255 13.28 -5.38 -6.17
C CYS A 255 12.21 -6.13 -5.33
N ALA A 256 12.50 -7.37 -4.95
CA ALA A 256 11.52 -8.38 -4.57
C ALA A 256 10.82 -8.16 -3.23
N ALA A 257 11.50 -7.54 -2.25
CA ALA A 257 11.00 -7.57 -0.87
C ALA A 257 9.65 -6.84 -0.68
N PRO A 258 8.70 -7.48 0.00
CA PRO A 258 8.82 -8.65 0.90
C PRO A 258 8.68 -10.04 0.25
N GLY A 259 8.59 -10.16 -1.09
CA GLY A 259 8.60 -11.43 -1.80
C GLY A 259 7.31 -11.79 -2.55
N GLY A 260 6.24 -11.00 -2.42
CA GLY A 260 4.92 -11.37 -2.97
C GLY A 260 4.91 -11.70 -4.46
N LYS A 261 5.67 -10.96 -5.31
CA LYS A 261 5.75 -11.24 -6.74
C LYS A 261 6.59 -12.49 -7.05
N SER A 262 7.65 -12.70 -6.29
CA SER A 262 8.45 -13.93 -6.36
C SER A 262 7.61 -15.15 -5.97
N PHE A 263 6.77 -15.05 -4.93
CA PHE A 263 5.87 -16.14 -4.52
C PHE A 263 4.84 -16.44 -5.61
N ALA A 264 4.19 -15.38 -6.16
CA ALA A 264 3.25 -15.52 -7.26
C ALA A 264 3.89 -16.23 -8.47
N ALA A 265 5.11 -15.81 -8.85
CA ALA A 265 5.84 -16.41 -9.96
C ALA A 265 6.16 -17.89 -9.69
N ALA A 266 6.68 -18.24 -8.51
CA ALA A 266 7.02 -19.61 -8.16
C ALA A 266 5.79 -20.54 -8.11
N ILE A 267 4.64 -20.04 -7.63
CA ILE A 267 3.38 -20.81 -7.63
C ILE A 267 2.90 -21.02 -9.07
N ALA A 268 2.88 -19.97 -9.91
CA ALA A 268 2.51 -20.08 -11.32
C ALA A 268 3.45 -20.99 -12.12
N MET A 269 4.72 -21.09 -11.70
CA MET A 269 5.71 -22.02 -12.27
C MET A 269 5.60 -23.44 -11.69
N GLU A 270 4.59 -23.75 -10.90
CA GLU A 270 4.42 -25.06 -10.25
C GLU A 270 5.66 -25.48 -9.43
N ASN A 271 6.34 -24.51 -8.82
CA ASN A 271 7.61 -24.71 -8.08
C ASN A 271 8.68 -25.43 -8.89
N ARG A 272 8.75 -25.19 -10.21
CA ARG A 272 9.71 -25.77 -11.15
C ARG A 272 10.46 -24.69 -11.90
N GLY A 273 11.80 -24.72 -11.90
CA GLY A 273 12.67 -23.70 -12.47
C GLY A 273 13.53 -23.01 -11.42
N SER A 274 13.71 -21.69 -11.53
CA SER A 274 14.48 -20.91 -10.54
C SER A 274 13.97 -19.47 -10.48
N VAL A 275 13.80 -18.93 -9.25
CA VAL A 275 13.45 -17.53 -9.02
C VAL A 275 14.55 -16.89 -8.18
N THR A 276 15.30 -15.95 -8.75
CA THR A 276 16.30 -15.15 -8.05
C THR A 276 15.62 -13.87 -7.54
N SER A 277 15.40 -13.78 -6.22
CA SER A 277 14.70 -12.67 -5.58
C SER A 277 15.69 -11.72 -4.93
N CYS A 278 15.74 -10.48 -5.39
CA CYS A 278 16.76 -9.52 -5.00
C CYS A 278 16.18 -8.30 -4.27
N ASP A 279 16.92 -7.79 -3.30
CA ASP A 279 16.68 -6.45 -2.70
C ASP A 279 18.03 -5.83 -2.31
N ILE A 280 18.09 -4.49 -2.27
CA ILE A 280 19.28 -3.76 -1.86
C ILE A 280 19.51 -3.83 -0.34
N HIS A 281 18.49 -4.17 0.45
CA HIS A 281 18.54 -4.17 1.90
C HIS A 281 18.66 -5.59 2.47
N PRO A 282 19.78 -5.96 3.13
CA PRO A 282 19.98 -7.31 3.67
C PRO A 282 18.90 -7.77 4.65
N HIS A 283 18.38 -6.85 5.49
CA HIS A 283 17.34 -7.19 6.47
C HIS A 283 16.02 -7.58 5.83
N LYS A 284 15.74 -7.14 4.60
CA LYS A 284 14.53 -7.50 3.87
C LYS A 284 14.60 -8.88 3.24
N LEU A 285 15.81 -9.38 2.93
CA LEU A 285 15.98 -10.74 2.38
C LEU A 285 15.41 -11.80 3.32
N ARG A 286 15.54 -11.61 4.62
CA ARG A 286 14.96 -12.51 5.64
C ARG A 286 13.43 -12.62 5.55
N LEU A 287 12.73 -11.58 5.05
CA LEU A 287 11.28 -11.64 4.84
C LEU A 287 10.93 -12.57 3.68
N ILE A 288 11.75 -12.52 2.61
CA ILE A 288 11.61 -13.41 1.46
C ILE A 288 11.87 -14.84 1.89
N GLU A 289 12.98 -15.10 2.58
CA GLU A 289 13.38 -16.43 3.07
C GLU A 289 12.32 -17.04 4.00
N ALA A 290 11.82 -16.28 4.96
CA ALA A 290 10.75 -16.72 5.85
C ALA A 290 9.45 -17.03 5.09
N GLY A 291 9.11 -16.22 4.10
CA GLY A 291 7.96 -16.47 3.21
C GLY A 291 8.11 -17.73 2.40
N CYS A 292 9.27 -17.94 1.76
CA CYS A 292 9.58 -19.17 0.99
C CYS A 292 9.46 -20.43 1.83
N GLN A 293 10.08 -20.42 3.01
CA GLN A 293 10.02 -21.55 3.94
C GLN A 293 8.58 -21.87 4.34
N ARG A 294 7.79 -20.87 4.73
CA ARG A 294 6.40 -21.06 5.13
C ARG A 294 5.53 -21.58 4.00
N LEU A 295 5.71 -21.03 2.79
CA LEU A 295 4.95 -21.41 1.60
C LEU A 295 5.43 -22.72 0.97
N GLY A 296 6.64 -23.20 1.28
CA GLY A 296 7.25 -24.39 0.67
C GLY A 296 7.67 -24.16 -0.78
N LEU A 297 8.26 -22.99 -1.06
CA LEU A 297 8.69 -22.58 -2.40
C LEU A 297 10.22 -22.70 -2.51
N ASP A 298 10.70 -23.88 -2.95
CA ASP A 298 12.12 -24.25 -2.91
C ASP A 298 12.94 -23.65 -4.05
N ILE A 299 12.29 -23.18 -5.11
CA ILE A 299 12.96 -22.60 -6.29
C ILE A 299 13.36 -21.13 -6.10
N ILE A 300 12.98 -20.50 -4.98
CA ILE A 300 13.26 -19.08 -4.70
C ILE A 300 14.55 -18.93 -3.92
N HIS A 301 15.46 -18.10 -4.44
CA HIS A 301 16.75 -17.80 -3.84
C HIS A 301 16.89 -16.30 -3.58
N ALA A 302 16.97 -15.90 -2.30
CA ALA A 302 17.12 -14.50 -1.92
C ALA A 302 18.57 -14.04 -2.06
N ASN A 303 18.81 -12.92 -2.75
CA ASN A 303 20.15 -12.40 -3.02
C ASN A 303 20.21 -10.87 -2.83
N LEU A 304 21.37 -10.37 -2.40
CA LEU A 304 21.64 -8.95 -2.33
C LEU A 304 22.00 -8.41 -3.73
N LEU A 305 21.25 -7.44 -4.22
CA LEU A 305 21.51 -6.77 -5.50
C LEU A 305 21.01 -5.32 -5.45
N ASP A 306 21.85 -4.38 -5.83
CA ASP A 306 21.38 -3.06 -6.27
C ASP A 306 20.97 -3.15 -7.75
N GLY A 307 19.69 -2.96 -8.03
CA GLY A 307 19.15 -3.02 -9.40
C GLY A 307 19.77 -2.01 -10.37
N LYS A 308 20.51 -1.01 -9.89
CA LYS A 308 21.26 -0.06 -10.71
C LYS A 308 22.67 -0.53 -11.06
N GLU A 309 23.20 -1.53 -10.36
CA GLU A 309 24.55 -2.04 -10.59
C GLU A 309 24.56 -3.17 -11.62
N ARG A 310 25.34 -2.99 -12.70
CA ARG A 310 25.48 -4.02 -13.74
C ARG A 310 26.27 -5.22 -13.22
N LYS A 311 25.71 -6.41 -13.39
CA LYS A 311 26.36 -7.68 -13.06
C LYS A 311 26.52 -8.53 -14.33
N ALA A 312 27.74 -8.58 -14.85
CA ALA A 312 28.05 -9.26 -16.13
C ALA A 312 27.58 -10.73 -16.17
N LYS A 313 27.63 -11.44 -15.03
CA LYS A 313 27.18 -12.83 -14.90
C LYS A 313 25.67 -13.05 -15.08
N LEU A 314 24.87 -11.99 -15.04
CA LEU A 314 23.42 -12.05 -15.17
C LEU A 314 22.93 -11.71 -16.58
N LEU A 315 23.80 -11.22 -17.46
CA LEU A 315 23.44 -10.83 -18.82
C LEU A 315 22.79 -11.98 -19.59
N ASN A 316 21.67 -11.69 -20.27
CA ASN A 316 20.92 -12.63 -21.13
C ASN A 316 20.55 -13.96 -20.42
N SER A 317 20.32 -13.93 -19.10
CA SER A 317 20.23 -15.15 -18.29
C SER A 317 18.82 -15.54 -17.89
N PHE A 318 17.83 -14.66 -18.02
CA PHE A 318 16.51 -14.87 -17.48
C PHE A 318 15.44 -14.87 -18.56
N ASP A 319 14.46 -15.77 -18.42
CA ASP A 319 13.25 -15.83 -19.25
C ASP A 319 12.29 -14.70 -18.91
N LEU A 320 12.22 -14.34 -17.61
CA LEU A 320 11.43 -13.23 -17.08
C LEU A 320 12.27 -12.42 -16.10
N VAL A 321 12.24 -11.09 -16.25
CA VAL A 321 12.75 -10.15 -15.25
C VAL A 321 11.59 -9.30 -14.76
N ILE A 322 11.38 -9.27 -13.44
CA ILE A 322 10.40 -8.44 -12.74
C ILE A 322 11.13 -7.23 -12.17
N ALA A 323 10.73 -6.05 -12.61
CA ALA A 323 11.22 -4.75 -12.14
C ALA A 323 10.08 -4.02 -11.41
N ASP A 324 9.74 -4.45 -10.17
CA ASP A 324 8.82 -3.74 -9.27
C ASP A 324 9.59 -2.62 -8.56
N VAL A 325 9.78 -1.53 -9.28
CA VAL A 325 10.74 -0.49 -8.91
C VAL A 325 10.28 0.38 -7.74
N PRO A 326 11.21 0.95 -6.94
CA PRO A 326 10.87 1.94 -5.93
C PRO A 326 10.09 3.10 -6.56
N CYS A 327 8.94 3.44 -5.98
CA CYS A 327 8.04 4.46 -6.49
C CYS A 327 7.46 5.34 -5.37
N SER A 328 6.70 6.37 -5.72
CA SER A 328 6.05 7.26 -4.75
C SER A 328 5.03 6.57 -3.84
N GLY A 329 4.50 5.42 -4.22
CA GLY A 329 3.49 4.69 -3.44
C GLY A 329 2.10 5.32 -3.46
N LEU A 330 1.84 6.28 -4.36
CA LEU A 330 0.56 7.02 -4.40
C LEU A 330 -0.63 6.21 -4.95
N GLY A 331 -0.46 4.94 -5.18
CA GLY A 331 -1.54 3.99 -5.46
C GLY A 331 -2.01 3.21 -4.22
N ILE A 332 -1.22 3.25 -3.12
CA ILE A 332 -1.55 2.52 -1.88
C ILE A 332 -1.94 3.46 -0.73
N ILE A 333 -2.45 4.64 -1.05
CA ILE A 333 -2.83 5.67 -0.09
C ILE A 333 -3.83 5.13 0.95
N ARG A 334 -4.81 4.31 0.53
CA ARG A 334 -5.79 3.74 1.47
C ARG A 334 -5.16 2.82 2.52
N LYS A 335 -4.05 2.13 2.18
CA LYS A 335 -3.27 1.28 3.11
C LYS A 335 -2.25 2.07 3.92
N LYS A 336 -1.72 3.14 3.35
CA LYS A 336 -0.67 4.00 3.94
C LYS A 336 -1.05 5.48 3.79
N PRO A 337 -2.01 5.98 4.56
CA PRO A 337 -2.58 7.31 4.36
C PRO A 337 -1.60 8.46 4.58
N ASP A 338 -0.51 8.25 5.31
CA ASP A 338 0.53 9.24 5.53
C ASP A 338 1.37 9.55 4.27
N ILE A 339 1.40 8.66 3.27
CA ILE A 339 2.11 8.88 2.00
C ILE A 339 1.67 10.18 1.34
N ARG A 340 0.37 10.49 1.33
CA ARG A 340 -0.18 11.70 0.71
C ARG A 340 0.38 13.00 1.27
N TYR A 341 0.88 12.98 2.51
CA TYR A 341 1.41 14.16 3.19
C TYR A 341 2.93 14.27 3.18
N LYS A 342 3.62 13.36 2.51
CA LYS A 342 5.08 13.46 2.34
C LYS A 342 5.43 14.60 1.39
N ASP A 343 6.66 15.14 1.57
CA ASP A 343 7.17 16.18 0.67
C ASP A 343 7.21 15.65 -0.77
N PRO A 344 6.61 16.33 -1.75
CA PRO A 344 6.62 15.90 -3.14
C PRO A 344 7.99 16.06 -3.83
N LYS A 345 8.88 16.92 -3.33
CA LYS A 345 10.17 17.20 -3.98
C LYS A 345 11.05 15.97 -4.22
N PRO A 346 11.24 15.05 -3.24
CA PRO A 346 12.00 13.83 -3.48
C PRO A 346 11.38 12.93 -4.57
N LEU A 347 10.06 13.04 -4.79
CA LEU A 347 9.35 12.24 -5.80
C LEU A 347 9.73 12.62 -7.23
N GLU A 348 10.25 13.82 -7.45
CA GLU A 348 10.69 14.31 -8.77
C GLU A 348 11.87 13.50 -9.34
N ASN A 349 12.71 12.92 -8.46
CA ASN A 349 13.86 12.11 -8.87
C ASN A 349 13.51 10.63 -9.10
N LEU A 350 12.34 10.16 -8.71
CA LEU A 350 11.96 8.74 -8.82
C LEU A 350 11.98 8.23 -10.27
N PRO A 351 11.45 8.94 -11.27
CA PRO A 351 11.50 8.47 -12.66
C PRO A 351 12.93 8.20 -13.15
N ARG A 352 13.91 9.00 -12.71
CA ARG A 352 15.33 8.78 -13.04
C ARG A 352 15.88 7.51 -12.41
N VAL A 353 15.55 7.27 -11.15
CA VAL A 353 15.96 6.04 -10.45
C VAL A 353 15.32 4.81 -11.09
N GLN A 354 14.04 4.89 -11.42
CA GLN A 354 13.26 3.84 -12.06
C GLN A 354 13.83 3.49 -13.44
N ALA A 355 14.11 4.51 -14.26
CA ALA A 355 14.74 4.33 -15.57
C ALA A 355 16.12 3.67 -15.46
N ALA A 356 16.95 4.08 -14.48
CA ALA A 356 18.27 3.49 -14.28
C ALA A 356 18.20 2.01 -13.88
N ILE A 357 17.23 1.62 -13.05
CA ILE A 357 16.99 0.22 -12.71
C ILE A 357 16.51 -0.54 -13.94
N LEU A 358 15.51 -0.01 -14.64
CA LEU A 358 14.89 -0.65 -15.80
C LEU A 358 15.92 -0.89 -16.92
N ASP A 359 16.72 0.13 -17.25
CA ASP A 359 17.79 0.03 -18.26
C ASP A 359 18.80 -1.07 -17.92
N ASN A 360 19.22 -1.16 -16.65
CA ASN A 360 20.19 -2.15 -16.20
C ASN A 360 19.63 -3.58 -16.21
N VAL A 361 18.43 -3.77 -15.62
CA VAL A 361 17.88 -5.13 -15.50
C VAL A 361 17.34 -5.68 -16.82
N ALA A 362 17.04 -4.80 -17.79
CA ALA A 362 16.68 -5.20 -19.15
C ALA A 362 17.77 -6.03 -19.84
N ASP A 363 19.05 -5.75 -19.56
CA ASP A 363 20.17 -6.52 -20.11
C ASP A 363 20.22 -7.97 -19.57
N TYR A 364 19.51 -8.27 -18.49
CA TYR A 364 19.46 -9.62 -17.91
C TYR A 364 18.41 -10.51 -18.58
N VAL A 365 17.43 -9.91 -19.27
CA VAL A 365 16.43 -10.64 -20.08
C VAL A 365 17.14 -11.29 -21.27
N ARG A 366 16.94 -12.58 -21.51
CA ARG A 366 17.44 -13.23 -22.71
C ARG A 366 16.69 -12.75 -23.97
N PRO A 367 17.24 -12.90 -25.18
CA PRO A 367 16.47 -12.75 -26.42
C PRO A 367 15.18 -13.58 -26.37
N GLY A 368 14.06 -13.02 -26.83
CA GLY A 368 12.70 -13.60 -26.73
C GLY A 368 12.08 -13.60 -25.31
N GLY A 369 12.82 -13.17 -24.29
CA GLY A 369 12.35 -13.13 -22.89
C GLY A 369 11.43 -11.94 -22.59
N VAL A 370 10.87 -11.96 -21.39
CA VAL A 370 9.89 -10.97 -20.89
C VAL A 370 10.52 -10.06 -19.84
N LEU A 371 10.23 -8.77 -19.92
CA LEU A 371 10.51 -7.77 -18.90
C LEU A 371 9.18 -7.22 -18.39
N LEU A 372 8.91 -7.38 -17.08
CA LEU A 372 7.76 -6.80 -16.41
C LEU A 372 8.21 -5.57 -15.63
N TYR A 373 7.77 -4.39 -16.02
CA TYR A 373 7.90 -3.16 -15.24
C TYR A 373 6.65 -2.96 -14.38
N ALA A 374 6.81 -2.63 -13.10
CA ALA A 374 5.68 -2.43 -12.21
C ALA A 374 5.93 -1.34 -11.17
N THR A 375 4.85 -0.66 -10.74
CA THR A 375 4.85 0.36 -9.68
C THR A 375 3.53 0.36 -8.91
N CYS A 376 3.56 0.70 -7.62
CA CYS A 376 2.37 0.96 -6.81
C CYS A 376 2.03 2.46 -6.76
N THR A 377 2.13 3.18 -7.89
CA THR A 377 1.77 4.58 -8.01
C THR A 377 0.83 4.84 -9.18
N LEU A 378 0.11 5.96 -9.13
CA LEU A 378 -0.80 6.41 -10.17
C LEU A 378 -0.25 7.62 -10.96
N LEU A 379 1.01 8.01 -10.72
CA LEU A 379 1.62 9.12 -11.44
C LEU A 379 2.16 8.67 -12.81
N GLY A 380 1.61 9.20 -13.90
CA GLY A 380 2.00 8.84 -15.28
C GLY A 380 3.49 9.05 -15.57
N ARG A 381 4.14 10.01 -14.91
CA ARG A 381 5.59 10.24 -15.06
C ARG A 381 6.45 9.08 -14.54
N GLU A 382 5.96 8.31 -13.54
CA GLU A 382 6.62 7.12 -13.00
C GLU A 382 6.19 5.84 -13.73
N ASN A 383 5.14 5.89 -14.51
CA ASN A 383 4.48 4.78 -15.18
C ASN A 383 4.77 4.80 -16.68
N GLU A 384 3.78 5.21 -17.49
CA GLU A 384 3.90 5.26 -18.96
C GLU A 384 5.07 6.15 -19.43
N GLY A 385 5.40 7.20 -18.67
CA GLY A 385 6.52 8.09 -18.96
C GLY A 385 7.86 7.37 -18.95
N VAL A 386 8.11 6.53 -17.94
CA VAL A 386 9.35 5.73 -17.83
C VAL A 386 9.40 4.67 -18.92
N VAL A 387 8.28 3.95 -19.16
CA VAL A 387 8.21 2.89 -20.18
C VAL A 387 8.44 3.44 -21.58
N ARG A 388 7.81 4.54 -21.94
CA ARG A 388 7.99 5.18 -23.26
C ARG A 388 9.43 5.65 -23.45
N ALA A 389 10.00 6.35 -22.46
CA ALA A 389 11.40 6.80 -22.52
C ALA A 389 12.39 5.63 -22.63
N PHE A 390 12.09 4.48 -22.00
CA PHE A 390 12.86 3.25 -22.15
C PHE A 390 12.79 2.73 -23.59
N LEU A 391 11.60 2.60 -24.18
CA LEU A 391 11.40 2.09 -25.53
C LEU A 391 12.00 3.00 -26.62
N ASP A 392 12.09 4.29 -26.36
CA ASP A 392 12.76 5.23 -27.26
C ASP A 392 14.26 4.96 -27.37
N LYS A 393 14.89 4.47 -26.32
CA LYS A 393 16.31 4.12 -26.27
C LYS A 393 16.57 2.66 -26.64
N ARG A 394 15.72 1.74 -26.17
CA ARG A 394 15.89 0.29 -26.27
C ARG A 394 15.02 -0.27 -27.41
N ARG A 395 15.56 -0.17 -28.63
CA ARG A 395 14.87 -0.66 -29.84
C ARG A 395 14.79 -2.18 -29.94
N ASP A 396 15.56 -2.87 -29.08
CA ASP A 396 15.51 -4.32 -28.89
C ASP A 396 14.32 -4.78 -28.02
N PHE A 397 13.51 -3.88 -27.46
CA PHE A 397 12.29 -4.21 -26.75
C PHE A 397 11.04 -3.66 -27.45
N THR A 398 9.92 -4.34 -27.27
CA THR A 398 8.57 -3.89 -27.67
C THR A 398 7.58 -4.13 -26.56
N LEU A 399 6.49 -3.36 -26.52
CA LEU A 399 5.33 -3.72 -25.70
C LEU A 399 4.76 -5.06 -26.18
N ASP A 400 4.32 -5.88 -25.24
CA ASP A 400 3.80 -7.22 -25.48
C ASP A 400 2.43 -7.35 -24.81
N GLY A 401 1.36 -7.47 -25.60
CA GLY A 401 0.00 -7.63 -25.12
C GLY A 401 -0.16 -8.89 -24.26
N PHE A 402 -1.13 -8.88 -23.37
CA PHE A 402 -1.40 -9.98 -22.45
C PHE A 402 -2.89 -10.21 -22.23
N GLN A 403 -3.23 -11.38 -21.72
CA GLN A 403 -4.59 -11.72 -21.29
C GLN A 403 -4.61 -11.86 -19.78
N VAL A 404 -5.58 -11.24 -19.12
CA VAL A 404 -5.81 -11.35 -17.67
C VAL A 404 -7.30 -11.36 -17.37
N SER A 405 -7.69 -12.05 -16.31
CA SER A 405 -9.06 -12.03 -15.80
C SER A 405 -9.39 -10.68 -15.19
N GLY A 406 -10.61 -10.19 -15.38
CA GLY A 406 -11.11 -8.98 -14.75
C GLY A 406 -11.72 -7.95 -15.71
N PRO A 407 -12.19 -6.83 -15.18
CA PRO A 407 -12.86 -5.78 -15.95
C PRO A 407 -11.84 -4.84 -16.63
N PHE A 408 -10.85 -5.40 -17.33
CA PHE A 408 -9.79 -4.62 -17.95
C PHE A 408 -10.01 -4.56 -19.45
N LEU A 409 -9.88 -3.34 -19.98
CA LEU A 409 -9.87 -3.04 -21.41
C LEU A 409 -8.43 -2.76 -21.85
N ASP A 410 -8.16 -2.91 -23.15
CA ASP A 410 -6.89 -2.51 -23.79
C ASP A 410 -5.62 -3.22 -23.29
N THR A 411 -5.72 -4.46 -22.81
CA THR A 411 -4.55 -5.25 -22.41
C THR A 411 -3.62 -5.58 -23.59
N ASP A 412 -4.09 -5.47 -24.82
CA ASP A 412 -3.31 -5.62 -26.05
C ASP A 412 -2.23 -4.54 -26.21
N THR A 413 -2.37 -3.41 -25.49
CA THR A 413 -1.36 -2.35 -25.47
C THR A 413 -0.08 -2.73 -24.75
N GLY A 414 -0.08 -3.81 -23.99
CA GLY A 414 1.04 -4.24 -23.13
C GLY A 414 1.23 -3.41 -21.87
N MET A 415 0.31 -2.47 -21.56
CA MET A 415 0.33 -1.64 -20.34
C MET A 415 -1.05 -1.64 -19.67
N LEU A 416 -1.08 -1.68 -18.35
CA LEU A 416 -2.32 -1.61 -17.58
C LEU A 416 -2.14 -0.76 -16.31
N THR A 417 -3.15 0.09 -16.03
CA THR A 417 -3.31 0.77 -14.76
C THR A 417 -4.53 0.24 -14.02
N CYS A 418 -4.33 -0.32 -12.84
CA CYS A 418 -5.40 -0.67 -11.91
C CYS A 418 -5.77 0.57 -11.08
N TRP A 419 -7.07 0.88 -11.01
CA TRP A 419 -7.59 2.05 -10.32
C TRP A 419 -8.45 1.63 -9.13
N PRO A 420 -8.22 2.15 -7.90
CA PRO A 420 -8.99 1.77 -6.71
C PRO A 420 -10.51 1.90 -6.88
N HIS A 421 -10.96 3.00 -7.45
CA HIS A 421 -12.39 3.30 -7.63
C HIS A 421 -13.09 2.48 -8.74
N ARG A 422 -12.32 1.95 -9.71
CA ARG A 422 -12.86 1.16 -10.83
C ARG A 422 -12.76 -0.34 -10.59
N HIS A 423 -11.66 -0.78 -9.98
CA HIS A 423 -11.31 -2.21 -9.93
C HIS A 423 -11.34 -2.78 -8.50
N GLY A 424 -11.52 -1.93 -7.45
CA GLY A 424 -11.49 -2.36 -6.06
C GLY A 424 -10.10 -2.73 -5.51
N THR A 425 -9.06 -2.70 -6.35
CA THR A 425 -7.66 -3.02 -6.02
C THR A 425 -6.91 -1.80 -5.48
N ASP A 426 -5.64 -1.96 -5.11
CA ASP A 426 -4.74 -0.82 -5.00
C ASP A 426 -4.52 -0.14 -6.35
N GLY A 427 -4.10 1.12 -6.33
CA GLY A 427 -3.60 1.80 -7.50
C GLY A 427 -2.25 1.21 -7.91
N PHE A 428 -2.20 0.60 -9.08
CA PHE A 428 -1.04 -0.13 -9.55
C PHE A 428 -0.87 0.02 -11.05
N PHE A 429 0.35 0.11 -11.51
CA PHE A 429 0.67 0.12 -12.93
C PHE A 429 1.66 -0.98 -13.25
N PHE A 430 1.48 -1.63 -14.39
CA PHE A 430 2.49 -2.53 -14.94
C PHE A 430 2.51 -2.48 -16.47
N ALA A 431 3.69 -2.80 -17.02
CA ALA A 431 3.93 -2.95 -18.45
C ALA A 431 4.68 -4.24 -18.70
N ARG A 432 4.18 -5.03 -19.62
CA ARG A 432 4.86 -6.21 -20.16
C ARG A 432 5.58 -5.84 -21.43
N LEU A 433 6.88 -6.12 -21.46
CA LEU A 433 7.74 -5.89 -22.61
C LEU A 433 8.39 -7.19 -23.03
N ARG A 434 8.63 -7.36 -24.31
CA ARG A 434 9.34 -8.51 -24.88
C ARG A 434 10.62 -8.05 -25.51
N ARG A 435 11.72 -8.74 -25.21
CA ARG A 435 12.98 -8.56 -25.91
C ARG A 435 12.90 -9.27 -27.26
N LYS A 436 13.28 -8.60 -28.34
CA LYS A 436 13.33 -9.20 -29.68
C LYS A 436 14.36 -10.34 -29.72
N ASP A 437 14.14 -11.31 -30.58
CA ASP A 437 15.14 -12.33 -30.89
C ASP A 437 16.28 -11.75 -31.72
N ASP A 438 17.50 -12.29 -31.56
CA ASP A 438 18.71 -11.81 -32.23
C ASP A 438 18.63 -11.82 -33.77
N GLY A 439 17.62 -12.48 -34.35
CA GLY A 439 17.37 -12.52 -35.81
C GLY A 439 16.46 -11.41 -36.33
N ASN A 440 15.92 -10.54 -35.48
CA ASN A 440 14.94 -9.46 -35.79
C ASN A 440 15.43 -8.05 -35.41
N LEU A 441 16.74 -7.85 -35.25
CA LEU A 441 17.36 -6.55 -34.99
C LEU A 441 17.63 -5.78 -36.29
#